data_4350e3e57ddc67fcda59a10daac941c3
#
_entry.id   4350e3e57ddc67fcda59a10daac941c3
#
_cell.length_a   1.000
_cell.length_b   1.000
_cell.length_c   1.000
_cell.angle_alpha   90.00
_cell.angle_beta   90.00
_cell.angle_gamma   90.00
#
_symmetry.space_group_name_H-M   'P 1'
#
loop_
_entity.id
_entity.type
_entity.pdbx_description
1 polymer ?
#
loop_
_entity_poly.entity_id
_entity_poly.type
_entity_poly.pdbx_seq_one_letter_code
_entity_poly.pdbx_strand_id
1 'polypeptide(L)'
;MLIGVGLGPGDPQLLTLQAVNVLKSAIKVFVPGRISYELTKPYADPEILQFPMTYDEAALEAAWHDNVEAIAAYAVRGRTAFGVLGDPNVFSTFSHISKILRRLMPHIDVETVPGVSSVTAAFSRVDESIEGSFVVSDGSPVQSTLVLKATRPRELAASLQKRGFFDLKLLENGFTERERVYSKDFPLKGEYFSIMYGKRP
;
A
#
# COMPACT_ATOMS: atom_id res chain seq x y z
N MET A 1 4.07 5.57 15.74
CA MET A 1 4.07 4.86 14.45
C MET A 1 2.91 5.29 13.58
N LEU A 2 3.08 5.34 12.26
CA LEU A 2 2.03 5.62 11.28
C LEU A 2 1.59 4.33 10.59
N ILE A 3 0.28 4.10 10.46
CA ILE A 3 -0.28 2.92 9.81
C ILE A 3 -1.19 3.37 8.66
N GLY A 4 -0.81 3.03 7.43
CA GLY A 4 -1.68 3.17 6.26
C GLY A 4 -2.73 2.07 6.25
N VAL A 5 -4.00 2.43 6.25
CA VAL A 5 -5.11 1.48 6.36
C VAL A 5 -5.93 1.47 5.07
N GLY A 6 -5.98 0.32 4.41
CA GLY A 6 -6.86 0.11 3.26
C GLY A 6 -8.31 -0.03 3.67
N LEU A 7 -9.16 0.88 3.16
CA LEU A 7 -10.59 0.94 3.47
C LEU A 7 -11.46 0.15 2.47
N GLY A 8 -10.82 -0.57 1.54
CA GLY A 8 -11.56 -1.23 0.47
C GLY A 8 -12.09 -0.26 -0.60
N PRO A 9 -12.82 -0.76 -1.60
CA PRO A 9 -13.21 0.00 -2.79
C PRO A 9 -14.37 1.00 -2.59
N GLY A 10 -14.94 1.08 -1.37
CA GLY A 10 -16.03 2.00 -1.05
C GLY A 10 -17.24 1.37 -0.36
N ASP A 11 -17.38 0.04 -0.41
CA ASP A 11 -18.41 -0.69 0.32
C ASP A 11 -17.92 -0.99 1.75
N PRO A 12 -18.65 -0.58 2.81
CA PRO A 12 -18.27 -0.88 4.19
C PRO A 12 -18.12 -2.38 4.49
N GLN A 13 -18.80 -3.25 3.77
CA GLN A 13 -18.69 -4.70 3.93
C GLN A 13 -17.35 -5.27 3.40
N LEU A 14 -16.60 -4.47 2.64
CA LEU A 14 -15.30 -4.83 2.10
C LEU A 14 -14.13 -4.29 2.92
N LEU A 15 -14.37 -3.75 4.12
CA LEU A 15 -13.31 -3.48 5.08
C LEU A 15 -12.76 -4.79 5.64
N THR A 16 -11.45 -4.89 5.75
CA THR A 16 -10.85 -6.05 6.43
C THR A 16 -11.03 -5.95 7.95
N LEU A 17 -11.12 -7.09 8.65
CA LEU A 17 -11.16 -7.11 10.11
C LEU A 17 -9.95 -6.40 10.73
N GLN A 18 -8.78 -6.55 10.12
CA GLN A 18 -7.56 -5.88 10.57
C GLN A 18 -7.66 -4.37 10.43
N ALA A 19 -8.22 -3.86 9.32
CA ALA A 19 -8.47 -2.43 9.15
C ALA A 19 -9.37 -1.87 10.26
N VAL A 20 -10.49 -2.53 10.53
CA VAL A 20 -11.42 -2.13 11.61
C VAL A 20 -10.72 -2.11 12.97
N ASN A 21 -9.92 -3.13 13.30
CA ASN A 21 -9.21 -3.20 14.57
C ASN A 21 -8.17 -2.07 14.72
N VAL A 22 -7.45 -1.74 13.64
CA VAL A 22 -6.50 -0.63 13.65
C VAL A 22 -7.21 0.71 13.82
N LEU A 23 -8.31 0.96 13.08
CA LEU A 23 -9.09 2.20 13.21
C LEU A 23 -9.59 2.41 14.63
N LYS A 24 -10.13 1.35 15.28
CA LYS A 24 -10.63 1.42 16.67
C LYS A 24 -9.53 1.63 17.70
N SER A 25 -8.29 1.19 17.44
CA SER A 25 -7.20 1.25 18.41
C SER A 25 -6.23 2.43 18.20
N ALA A 26 -6.37 3.16 17.08
CA ALA A 26 -5.54 4.32 16.80
C ALA A 26 -5.88 5.51 17.72
N ILE A 27 -4.86 6.22 18.20
CA ILE A 27 -5.05 7.45 18.99
C ILE A 27 -5.55 8.62 18.15
N LYS A 28 -5.30 8.57 16.83
CA LYS A 28 -5.77 9.53 15.84
C LYS A 28 -5.91 8.85 14.49
N VAL A 29 -6.94 9.22 13.74
CA VAL A 29 -7.18 8.74 12.38
C VAL A 29 -7.30 9.93 11.45
N PHE A 30 -6.57 9.89 10.34
CA PHE A 30 -6.63 10.85 9.25
C PHE A 30 -7.14 10.20 7.97
N VAL A 31 -7.77 10.96 7.11
CA VAL A 31 -8.29 10.51 5.82
C VAL A 31 -8.14 11.61 4.75
N PRO A 32 -7.97 11.26 3.46
CA PRO A 32 -7.76 12.24 2.40
C PRO A 32 -9.04 12.86 1.83
N GLY A 33 -10.22 12.46 2.30
CA GLY A 33 -11.46 12.98 1.73
C GLY A 33 -12.71 12.31 2.28
N ARG A 34 -13.86 12.78 1.77
CA ARG A 34 -15.17 12.48 2.34
C ARG A 34 -15.56 11.00 2.28
N ILE A 35 -15.27 10.32 1.19
CA ILE A 35 -15.63 8.87 1.07
C ILE A 35 -14.88 8.06 2.14
N SER A 36 -13.58 8.30 2.30
CA SER A 36 -12.77 7.67 3.34
C SER A 36 -13.25 8.05 4.76
N TYR A 37 -13.72 9.29 4.94
CA TYR A 37 -14.31 9.75 6.19
C TYR A 37 -15.55 8.93 6.56
N GLU A 38 -16.51 8.80 5.64
CA GLU A 38 -17.76 8.07 5.90
C GLU A 38 -17.53 6.58 6.19
N LEU A 39 -16.55 5.96 5.51
CA LEU A 39 -16.16 4.57 5.78
C LEU A 39 -15.50 4.39 7.16
N THR A 40 -14.79 5.40 7.64
CA THR A 40 -14.01 5.33 8.88
C THR A 40 -14.82 5.74 10.10
N LYS A 41 -15.75 6.70 9.95
CA LYS A 41 -16.57 7.29 11.03
C LYS A 41 -17.27 6.28 11.95
N PRO A 42 -17.76 5.10 11.49
CA PRO A 42 -18.35 4.11 12.40
C PRO A 42 -17.36 3.51 13.41
N TYR A 43 -16.05 3.66 13.20
CA TYR A 43 -15.01 2.99 13.98
C TYR A 43 -14.09 3.94 14.73
N ALA A 44 -14.00 5.21 14.31
CA ALA A 44 -13.13 6.23 14.89
C ALA A 44 -13.69 7.63 14.62
N ASP A 45 -13.03 8.65 15.16
CA ASP A 45 -13.28 10.07 14.84
C ASP A 45 -12.18 10.57 13.86
N PRO A 46 -12.39 10.43 12.52
CA PRO A 46 -11.38 10.76 11.55
C PRO A 46 -11.34 12.26 11.26
N GLU A 47 -10.13 12.76 11.00
CA GLU A 47 -9.89 14.11 10.50
C GLU A 47 -9.56 14.07 9.01
N ILE A 48 -10.22 14.95 8.23
CA ILE A 48 -9.94 15.08 6.79
C ILE A 48 -8.75 16.01 6.60
N LEU A 49 -7.67 15.49 6.02
CA LEU A 49 -6.57 16.29 5.55
C LEU A 49 -6.82 16.74 4.12
N GLN A 50 -6.54 18.03 3.86
CA GLN A 50 -6.76 18.61 2.53
C GLN A 50 -5.54 18.37 1.63
N PHE A 51 -5.80 17.86 0.44
CA PHE A 51 -4.82 17.71 -0.62
C PHE A 51 -5.28 18.54 -1.82
N PRO A 52 -4.71 19.75 -2.00
CA PRO A 52 -5.17 20.65 -3.05
C PRO A 52 -4.93 20.05 -4.43
N MET A 53 -5.94 20.13 -5.30
CA MET A 53 -5.82 19.83 -6.71
C MET A 53 -5.32 21.08 -7.43
N THR A 54 -4.02 21.31 -7.42
CA THR A 54 -3.39 22.47 -8.06
C THR A 54 -2.24 22.03 -8.97
N TYR A 55 -1.96 22.84 -9.98
CA TYR A 55 -0.76 22.73 -10.83
C TYR A 55 0.43 23.53 -10.27
N ASP A 56 0.24 24.27 -9.18
CA ASP A 56 1.30 24.95 -8.46
C ASP A 56 2.06 23.93 -7.60
N GLU A 57 3.24 23.54 -8.08
CA GLU A 57 4.08 22.52 -7.41
C GLU A 57 4.51 22.97 -6.02
N ALA A 58 4.80 24.26 -5.80
CA ALA A 58 5.22 24.78 -4.50
C ALA A 58 4.06 24.73 -3.49
N ALA A 59 2.86 25.13 -3.89
CA ALA A 59 1.67 25.04 -3.04
C ALA A 59 1.31 23.58 -2.71
N LEU A 60 1.49 22.69 -3.69
CA LEU A 60 1.27 21.26 -3.50
C LEU A 60 2.28 20.66 -2.52
N GLU A 61 3.57 20.97 -2.68
CA GLU A 61 4.62 20.48 -1.78
C GLU A 61 4.43 21.01 -0.35
N ALA A 62 4.09 22.28 -0.18
CA ALA A 62 3.77 22.86 1.12
C ALA A 62 2.63 22.11 1.82
N ALA A 63 1.52 21.88 1.11
CA ALA A 63 0.37 21.15 1.66
C ALA A 63 0.72 19.70 2.05
N TRP A 64 1.60 19.03 1.29
CA TRP A 64 2.10 17.70 1.67
C TRP A 64 2.91 17.74 2.95
N HIS A 65 3.79 18.75 3.11
CA HIS A 65 4.60 18.93 4.32
C HIS A 65 3.72 19.21 5.54
N ASP A 66 2.78 20.14 5.46
CA ASP A 66 1.85 20.49 6.54
C ASP A 66 1.05 19.26 7.00
N ASN A 67 0.54 18.47 6.05
CA ASN A 67 -0.19 17.24 6.36
C ASN A 67 0.70 16.19 7.03
N VAL A 68 1.95 16.03 6.59
CA VAL A 68 2.91 15.11 7.22
C VAL A 68 3.26 15.56 8.63
N GLU A 69 3.45 16.86 8.89
CA GLU A 69 3.69 17.40 10.24
C GLU A 69 2.48 17.16 11.16
N ALA A 70 1.27 17.41 10.69
CA ALA A 70 0.05 17.12 11.44
C ALA A 70 -0.06 15.63 11.82
N ILE A 71 0.24 14.72 10.89
CA ILE A 71 0.28 13.27 11.15
C ILE A 71 1.39 12.92 12.15
N ALA A 72 2.58 13.46 11.96
CA ALA A 72 3.75 13.17 12.79
C ALA A 72 3.56 13.58 14.26
N ALA A 73 2.86 14.69 14.52
CA ALA A 73 2.54 15.15 15.86
C ALA A 73 1.82 14.07 16.71
N TYR A 74 1.07 13.18 16.07
CA TYR A 74 0.42 12.04 16.72
C TYR A 74 1.25 10.76 16.60
N ALA A 75 1.85 10.51 15.44
CA ALA A 75 2.59 9.27 15.17
C ALA A 75 3.80 9.05 16.10
N VAL A 76 4.42 10.12 16.59
CA VAL A 76 5.48 10.05 17.62
C VAL A 76 4.94 9.62 18.98
N ARG A 77 3.65 9.85 19.26
CA ARG A 77 3.01 9.62 20.56
C ARG A 77 2.33 8.25 20.65
N GLY A 78 1.98 7.66 19.51
CA GLY A 78 1.28 6.39 19.49
C GLY A 78 0.87 5.92 18.10
N ARG A 79 -0.02 4.93 18.03
CA ARG A 79 -0.55 4.38 16.79
C ARG A 79 -1.48 5.38 16.13
N THR A 80 -1.06 5.91 14.98
CA THR A 80 -1.82 6.86 14.18
C THR A 80 -2.17 6.20 12.86
N ALA A 81 -3.43 6.24 12.45
CA ALA A 81 -3.90 5.63 11.21
C ALA A 81 -4.13 6.69 10.13
N PHE A 82 -3.86 6.32 8.87
CA PHE A 82 -4.26 7.06 7.68
C PHE A 82 -5.07 6.15 6.76
N GLY A 83 -6.39 6.38 6.72
CA GLY A 83 -7.33 5.56 5.96
C GLY A 83 -7.44 6.01 4.50
N VAL A 84 -7.23 5.11 3.55
CA VAL A 84 -7.35 5.38 2.10
C VAL A 84 -8.26 4.38 1.42
N LEU A 85 -8.93 4.78 0.34
CA LEU A 85 -9.68 3.86 -0.52
C LEU A 85 -8.76 2.82 -1.15
N GLY A 86 -9.26 1.61 -1.34
CA GLY A 86 -8.52 0.48 -1.89
C GLY A 86 -7.44 -0.02 -0.95
N ASP A 87 -6.22 -0.09 -1.45
CA ASP A 87 -5.02 -0.55 -0.75
C ASP A 87 -3.99 0.58 -0.61
N PRO A 88 -3.36 0.79 0.56
CA PRO A 88 -2.41 1.88 0.79
C PRO A 88 -1.13 1.79 -0.04
N ASN A 89 -0.84 0.63 -0.63
CA ASN A 89 0.37 0.42 -1.43
C ASN A 89 0.13 0.54 -2.95
N VAL A 90 -1.14 0.73 -3.40
CA VAL A 90 -1.51 0.75 -4.82
C VAL A 90 -2.15 2.09 -5.19
N PHE A 91 -1.45 2.93 -5.96
CA PHE A 91 -1.90 4.26 -6.43
C PHE A 91 -2.53 5.14 -5.33
N SER A 92 -1.91 5.17 -4.15
CA SER A 92 -2.49 5.73 -2.93
C SER A 92 -1.82 7.04 -2.50
N THR A 93 -2.61 7.97 -2.00
CA THR A 93 -2.15 9.19 -1.28
C THR A 93 -1.18 8.83 -0.13
N PHE A 94 -1.42 7.71 0.56
CA PHE A 94 -0.55 7.24 1.64
C PHE A 94 0.89 6.98 1.18
N SER A 95 1.10 6.52 -0.04
CA SER A 95 2.44 6.26 -0.57
C SER A 95 3.30 7.53 -0.64
N HIS A 96 2.71 8.69 -0.90
CA HIS A 96 3.41 9.99 -0.89
C HIS A 96 3.70 10.43 0.55
N ILE A 97 2.70 10.37 1.45
CA ILE A 97 2.86 10.69 2.88
C ILE A 97 3.99 9.85 3.48
N SER A 98 3.98 8.53 3.25
CA SER A 98 4.96 7.62 3.81
C SER A 98 6.40 7.92 3.33
N LYS A 99 6.58 8.30 2.06
CA LYS A 99 7.89 8.69 1.52
C LYS A 99 8.42 9.97 2.17
N ILE A 100 7.57 10.99 2.32
CA ILE A 100 7.95 12.26 2.94
C ILE A 100 8.28 12.02 4.43
N LEU A 101 7.40 11.31 5.16
CA LEU A 101 7.61 11.01 6.58
C LEU A 101 8.90 10.24 6.83
N ARG A 102 9.20 9.20 6.05
CA ARG A 102 10.44 8.42 6.17
C ARG A 102 11.69 9.26 5.91
N ARG A 103 11.61 10.25 5.02
CA ARG A 103 12.72 11.18 4.72
C ARG A 103 12.94 12.17 5.85
N LEU A 104 11.86 12.76 6.40
CA LEU A 104 11.94 13.83 7.39
C LEU A 104 12.08 13.29 8.83
N MET A 105 11.43 12.17 9.13
CA MET A 105 11.33 11.60 10.47
C MET A 105 11.57 10.07 10.44
N PRO A 106 12.79 9.62 10.12
CA PRO A 106 13.11 8.20 9.93
C PRO A 106 12.94 7.34 11.21
N HIS A 107 12.80 7.96 12.36
CA HIS A 107 12.55 7.29 13.63
C HIS A 107 11.06 6.91 13.85
N ILE A 108 10.15 7.38 12.98
CA ILE A 108 8.75 6.99 13.04
C ILE A 108 8.53 5.76 12.17
N ASP A 109 8.14 4.66 12.80
CA ASP A 109 7.79 3.43 12.08
C ASP A 109 6.56 3.65 11.20
N VAL A 110 6.62 3.09 9.99
CA VAL A 110 5.53 3.17 9.01
C VAL A 110 5.18 1.75 8.56
N GLU A 111 3.92 1.38 8.80
CA GLU A 111 3.34 0.09 8.41
C GLU A 111 2.13 0.27 7.50
N THR A 112 1.66 -0.81 6.89
CA THR A 112 0.43 -0.84 6.10
C THR A 112 -0.44 -2.02 6.48
N VAL A 113 -1.76 -1.81 6.46
CA VAL A 113 -2.79 -2.84 6.52
C VAL A 113 -3.44 -2.92 5.15
N PRO A 114 -3.33 -4.06 4.45
CA PRO A 114 -3.91 -4.22 3.13
C PRO A 114 -5.42 -4.03 3.14
N GLY A 115 -5.93 -3.46 2.05
CA GLY A 115 -7.36 -3.37 1.77
C GLY A 115 -7.74 -4.16 0.53
N VAL A 116 -9.03 -4.41 0.35
CA VAL A 116 -9.55 -4.92 -0.93
C VAL A 116 -9.32 -3.85 -1.99
N SER A 117 -8.43 -4.13 -2.94
CA SER A 117 -8.10 -3.17 -4.00
C SER A 117 -9.28 -2.96 -4.95
N SER A 118 -9.58 -1.71 -5.27
CA SER A 118 -10.58 -1.36 -6.31
C SER A 118 -10.24 -1.98 -7.67
N VAL A 119 -8.96 -2.19 -7.97
CA VAL A 119 -8.48 -2.83 -9.19
C VAL A 119 -9.01 -4.26 -9.31
N THR A 120 -8.82 -5.08 -8.26
CA THR A 120 -9.29 -6.46 -8.29
C THR A 120 -10.81 -6.56 -8.04
N ALA A 121 -11.39 -5.68 -7.23
CA ALA A 121 -12.82 -5.64 -6.99
C ALA A 121 -13.62 -5.25 -8.26
N ALA A 122 -13.02 -4.49 -9.19
CA ALA A 122 -13.67 -4.12 -10.45
C ALA A 122 -14.09 -5.35 -11.27
N PHE A 123 -13.30 -6.43 -11.28
CA PHE A 123 -13.62 -7.65 -12.05
C PHE A 123 -14.95 -8.26 -11.65
N SER A 124 -15.32 -8.23 -10.36
CA SER A 124 -16.62 -8.70 -9.90
C SER A 124 -17.79 -7.79 -10.32
N ARG A 125 -17.53 -6.57 -10.76
CA ARG A 125 -18.56 -5.63 -11.22
C ARG A 125 -18.76 -5.66 -12.73
N VAL A 126 -17.73 -6.06 -13.47
CA VAL A 126 -17.79 -6.20 -14.94
C VAL A 126 -18.02 -7.63 -15.38
N ASP A 127 -18.23 -8.56 -14.42
CA ASP A 127 -18.50 -9.99 -14.63
C ASP A 127 -17.37 -10.67 -15.43
N GLU A 128 -16.11 -10.34 -15.08
CA GLU A 128 -14.92 -10.88 -15.76
C GLU A 128 -14.03 -11.65 -14.77
N SER A 129 -13.35 -12.66 -15.28
CA SER A 129 -12.31 -13.40 -14.57
C SER A 129 -10.99 -13.38 -15.33
N ILE A 130 -9.88 -13.25 -14.59
CA ILE A 130 -8.54 -13.14 -15.17
C ILE A 130 -7.82 -14.49 -15.05
N GLU A 131 -7.60 -15.16 -16.17
CA GLU A 131 -6.87 -16.43 -16.22
C GLU A 131 -5.40 -16.29 -16.57
N GLY A 132 -4.99 -15.15 -17.16
CA GLY A 132 -3.62 -14.84 -17.55
C GLY A 132 -3.06 -13.61 -16.87
N SER A 133 -1.93 -13.13 -17.37
CA SER A 133 -1.34 -11.87 -16.92
C SER A 133 -2.20 -10.68 -17.37
N PHE A 134 -2.34 -9.68 -16.50
CA PHE A 134 -2.99 -8.41 -16.84
C PHE A 134 -2.13 -7.24 -16.38
N VAL A 135 -2.38 -6.07 -16.94
CA VAL A 135 -1.66 -4.83 -16.61
C VAL A 135 -2.60 -3.89 -15.90
N VAL A 136 -2.11 -3.31 -14.81
CA VAL A 136 -2.72 -2.15 -14.15
C VAL A 136 -1.84 -0.95 -14.47
N SER A 137 -2.41 0.06 -15.10
CA SER A 137 -1.63 1.19 -15.62
C SER A 137 -2.41 2.50 -15.49
N ASP A 138 -1.69 3.56 -15.22
CA ASP A 138 -2.12 4.96 -15.32
C ASP A 138 -1.68 5.61 -16.65
N GLY A 139 -1.18 4.79 -17.60
CA GLY A 139 -0.61 5.22 -18.87
C GLY A 139 0.91 5.43 -18.83
N SER A 140 1.54 5.40 -17.66
CA SER A 140 2.99 5.50 -17.53
C SER A 140 3.70 4.17 -17.88
N PRO A 141 5.01 4.19 -18.18
CA PRO A 141 5.79 2.98 -18.40
C PRO A 141 5.76 2.04 -17.19
N VAL A 142 5.68 0.73 -17.45
CA VAL A 142 5.70 -0.30 -16.39
C VAL A 142 7.01 -0.25 -15.61
N GLN A 143 6.92 0.12 -14.34
CA GLN A 143 8.07 0.22 -13.43
C GLN A 143 8.20 -0.96 -12.47
N SER A 144 7.11 -1.67 -12.19
CA SER A 144 7.08 -2.77 -11.24
C SER A 144 6.37 -3.98 -11.81
N THR A 145 6.73 -5.16 -11.33
CA THR A 145 6.10 -6.42 -11.70
C THR A 145 5.92 -7.32 -10.49
N LEU A 146 4.84 -8.09 -10.48
CA LEU A 146 4.62 -9.18 -9.54
C LEU A 146 4.48 -10.47 -10.35
N VAL A 147 5.25 -11.50 -10.00
CA VAL A 147 5.17 -12.82 -10.61
C VAL A 147 4.72 -13.81 -9.56
N LEU A 148 3.55 -14.40 -9.81
CA LEU A 148 2.94 -15.40 -8.92
C LEU A 148 3.62 -16.77 -9.10
N LYS A 149 3.52 -17.63 -8.08
CA LYS A 149 4.04 -19.00 -8.11
C LYS A 149 5.54 -19.03 -8.44
N ALA A 150 6.33 -18.19 -7.75
CA ALA A 150 7.76 -18.05 -7.96
C ALA A 150 8.52 -19.29 -7.43
N THR A 151 8.20 -20.50 -7.93
CA THR A 151 8.72 -21.79 -7.45
C THR A 151 10.19 -22.03 -7.82
N ARG A 152 10.76 -21.22 -8.71
CA ARG A 152 12.19 -21.21 -9.07
C ARG A 152 12.76 -19.80 -8.91
N PRO A 153 12.91 -19.32 -7.65
CA PRO A 153 13.18 -17.91 -7.42
C PRO A 153 14.48 -17.41 -8.04
N ARG A 154 15.56 -18.21 -8.03
CA ARG A 154 16.85 -17.80 -8.65
C ARG A 154 16.77 -17.63 -10.16
N GLU A 155 16.14 -18.58 -10.83
CA GLU A 155 15.96 -18.52 -12.30
C GLU A 155 15.07 -17.32 -12.68
N LEU A 156 13.99 -17.13 -11.91
CA LEU A 156 13.07 -16.01 -12.10
C LEU A 156 13.77 -14.67 -11.86
N ALA A 157 14.56 -14.55 -10.78
CA ALA A 157 15.33 -13.34 -10.48
C ALA A 157 16.29 -13.01 -11.63
N ALA A 158 17.05 -13.97 -12.14
CA ALA A 158 17.93 -13.77 -13.30
C ALA A 158 17.16 -13.35 -14.57
N SER A 159 15.98 -13.91 -14.80
CA SER A 159 15.10 -13.53 -15.91
C SER A 159 14.59 -12.10 -15.77
N LEU A 160 14.15 -11.70 -14.56
CA LEU A 160 13.68 -10.35 -14.28
C LEU A 160 14.79 -9.32 -14.42
N GLN A 161 16.01 -9.62 -13.96
CA GLN A 161 17.18 -8.75 -14.14
C GLN A 161 17.50 -8.51 -15.60
N LYS A 162 17.45 -9.55 -16.45
CA LYS A 162 17.60 -9.39 -17.93
C LYS A 162 16.53 -8.49 -18.54
N ARG A 163 15.34 -8.40 -17.92
CA ARG A 163 14.24 -7.53 -18.33
C ARG A 163 14.29 -6.13 -17.71
N GLY A 164 15.35 -5.83 -16.93
CA GLY A 164 15.59 -4.51 -16.33
C GLY A 164 14.95 -4.29 -14.95
N PHE A 165 14.56 -5.36 -14.24
CA PHE A 165 14.06 -5.27 -12.87
C PHE A 165 15.16 -5.68 -11.90
N PHE A 166 15.62 -4.77 -11.03
CA PHE A 166 16.79 -4.99 -10.18
C PHE A 166 16.49 -4.98 -8.68
N ASP A 167 15.50 -4.20 -8.22
CA ASP A 167 15.04 -4.28 -6.82
C ASP A 167 14.06 -5.46 -6.72
N LEU A 168 14.59 -6.62 -6.33
CA LEU A 168 13.83 -7.87 -6.28
C LEU A 168 13.54 -8.27 -4.84
N LYS A 169 12.30 -8.73 -4.59
CA LYS A 169 11.88 -9.29 -3.30
C LYS A 169 11.02 -10.53 -3.54
N LEU A 170 11.28 -11.58 -2.79
CA LEU A 170 10.46 -12.79 -2.78
C LEU A 170 9.68 -12.85 -1.48
N LEU A 171 8.37 -12.99 -1.58
CA LEU A 171 7.47 -13.29 -0.47
C LEU A 171 7.00 -14.75 -0.61
N GLU A 172 7.24 -15.57 0.39
CA GLU A 172 6.72 -16.92 0.48
C GLU A 172 5.70 -17.03 1.62
N ASN A 173 4.59 -17.71 1.38
CA ASN A 173 3.53 -17.96 2.36
C ASN A 173 3.05 -16.68 3.07
N GLY A 174 2.97 -15.57 2.34
CA GLY A 174 2.64 -14.25 2.89
C GLY A 174 1.37 -14.26 3.75
N PHE A 175 1.41 -13.52 4.86
CA PHE A 175 0.34 -13.39 5.86
C PHE A 175 -0.01 -14.69 6.62
N THR A 176 0.85 -15.69 6.59
CA THR A 176 0.73 -16.91 7.39
C THR A 176 1.84 -17.02 8.42
N GLU A 177 1.75 -17.96 9.35
CA GLU A 177 2.82 -18.26 10.32
C GLU A 177 4.13 -18.73 9.66
N ARG A 178 4.09 -19.10 8.38
CA ARG A 178 5.25 -19.55 7.59
C ARG A 178 5.79 -18.48 6.66
N GLU A 179 5.40 -17.24 6.85
CA GLU A 179 5.85 -16.12 6.01
C GLU A 179 7.37 -15.99 6.03
N ARG A 180 7.95 -15.82 4.84
CA ARG A 180 9.36 -15.49 4.64
C ARG A 180 9.51 -14.44 3.56
N VAL A 181 10.38 -13.46 3.81
CA VAL A 181 10.72 -12.42 2.85
C VAL A 181 12.20 -12.44 2.56
N TYR A 182 12.57 -12.48 1.28
CA TYR A 182 13.95 -12.44 0.81
C TYR A 182 14.14 -11.21 -0.07
N SER A 183 15.23 -10.47 0.16
CA SER A 183 15.68 -9.37 -0.71
C SER A 183 16.98 -9.69 -1.45
N LYS A 184 17.64 -10.80 -1.09
CA LYS A 184 18.85 -11.37 -1.67
C LYS A 184 18.91 -12.87 -1.36
N ASP A 185 19.89 -13.56 -1.93
CA ASP A 185 20.16 -14.98 -1.65
C ASP A 185 18.90 -15.87 -1.84
N PHE A 186 18.19 -15.64 -2.94
CA PHE A 186 16.98 -16.38 -3.25
C PHE A 186 17.19 -17.89 -3.27
N PRO A 187 16.29 -18.72 -2.72
CA PRO A 187 16.41 -20.17 -2.72
C PRO A 187 16.37 -20.75 -4.14
N LEU A 188 16.94 -21.94 -4.33
CA LEU A 188 16.87 -22.66 -5.62
C LEU A 188 15.42 -23.07 -5.94
N LYS A 189 14.71 -23.55 -4.90
CA LYS A 189 13.31 -23.98 -4.98
C LYS A 189 12.51 -23.17 -3.97
N GLY A 190 11.45 -22.56 -4.45
CA GLY A 190 10.50 -21.77 -3.64
C GLY A 190 9.21 -22.53 -3.39
N GLU A 191 8.41 -21.99 -2.49
CA GLU A 191 7.09 -22.50 -2.15
C GLU A 191 6.07 -22.20 -3.27
N TYR A 192 4.98 -22.97 -3.32
CA TYR A 192 3.90 -22.72 -4.29
C TYR A 192 3.22 -21.36 -4.07
N PHE A 193 2.94 -21.01 -2.80
CA PHE A 193 2.39 -19.72 -2.42
C PHE A 193 3.54 -18.71 -2.30
N SER A 194 4.07 -18.30 -3.44
CA SER A 194 5.17 -17.35 -3.50
C SER A 194 4.91 -16.29 -4.57
N ILE A 195 5.39 -15.09 -4.29
CA ILE A 195 5.29 -13.93 -5.17
C ILE A 195 6.67 -13.28 -5.25
N MET A 196 7.17 -13.08 -6.46
CA MET A 196 8.37 -12.26 -6.67
C MET A 196 7.98 -10.89 -7.18
N TYR A 197 8.32 -9.87 -6.40
CA TYR A 197 8.26 -8.47 -6.79
C TYR A 197 9.55 -8.08 -7.48
N GLY A 198 9.46 -7.24 -8.51
CA GLY A 198 10.61 -6.61 -9.15
C GLY A 198 10.30 -5.17 -9.52
N LYS A 199 11.28 -4.29 -9.34
CA LYS A 199 11.19 -2.87 -9.71
C LYS A 199 12.35 -2.46 -10.59
N ARG A 200 12.07 -1.59 -11.56
CA ARG A 200 13.08 -0.88 -12.36
C ARG A 200 13.67 0.29 -11.57
N PRO A 201 14.92 0.69 -11.86
CA PRO A 201 15.53 1.88 -11.28
C PRO A 201 14.72 3.14 -11.51
#